data_00ab755b965285faa4967be2aea934a8
#
_entry.id   00ab755b965285faa4967be2aea934a8
#
_cell.length_a   1.000
_cell.length_b   1.000
_cell.length_c   1.000
_cell.angle_alpha   90.00
_cell.angle_beta   90.00
_cell.angle_gamma   90.00
#
_symmetry.space_group_name_H-M   'P 1'
#
loop_
_entity.id
_entity.type
_entity.pdbx_description
1 polymer ?
#
loop_
_entity_poly.entity_id
_entity_poly.type
_entity_poly.pdbx_seq_one_letter_code
_entity_poly.pdbx_strand_id
1 'polypeptide(L)'
;SPRDMLSRLETMVLMAGVDLPVRAIREQIASAADLIIHQSRLKDGTRKIVSITEVQGLEGDVIVLQDIFTFVQTGVDQNGRVQGYFKSSGVLPRFMDRFEAYGIKLPLTIFNPDYSEEVKNDTSNPSTGKLSRRFFDGVLRL
;
A
#
# COMPACT_ATOMS: atom_id res chain seq x y z
N SER A 1 -9.27 6.65 -0.74
CA SER A 1 -8.38 6.22 0.37
C SER A 1 -8.62 4.76 0.72
N PRO A 2 -7.71 4.10 1.45
CA PRO A 2 -7.93 2.74 1.96
C PRO A 2 -9.22 2.62 2.79
N ARG A 3 -9.53 3.60 3.64
CA ARG A 3 -10.79 3.61 4.43
C ARG A 3 -12.03 3.69 3.56
N ASP A 4 -12.01 4.52 2.51
CA ASP A 4 -13.15 4.65 1.60
C ASP A 4 -13.40 3.35 0.84
N MET A 5 -12.31 2.64 0.49
CA MET A 5 -12.41 1.32 -0.15
C MET A 5 -13.12 0.33 0.77
N LEU A 6 -12.74 0.25 2.06
CA LEU A 6 -13.39 -0.62 3.04
C LEU A 6 -14.86 -0.28 3.22
N SER A 7 -15.19 1.01 3.35
CA SER A 7 -16.58 1.46 3.48
C SER A 7 -17.43 1.11 2.26
N ARG A 8 -16.86 1.24 1.06
CA ARG A 8 -17.55 0.81 -0.18
C ARG A 8 -17.74 -0.70 -0.24
N LEU A 9 -16.74 -1.47 0.22
CA LEU A 9 -16.83 -2.92 0.28
C LEU A 9 -17.94 -3.37 1.23
N GLU A 10 -18.04 -2.77 2.43
CA GLU A 10 -19.14 -2.98 3.36
C GLU A 10 -20.50 -2.70 2.70
N THR A 11 -20.60 -1.55 2.03
CA THR A 11 -21.83 -1.16 1.33
C THR A 11 -22.21 -2.18 0.24
N MET A 12 -21.25 -2.66 -0.55
CA MET A 12 -21.52 -3.65 -1.59
C MET A 12 -22.01 -4.98 -1.01
N VAL A 13 -21.45 -5.43 0.12
CA VAL A 13 -21.89 -6.66 0.80
C VAL A 13 -23.34 -6.49 1.30
N LEU A 14 -23.66 -5.34 1.93
CA LEU A 14 -25.02 -5.05 2.38
C LEU A 14 -26.02 -4.98 1.22
N MET A 15 -25.62 -4.39 0.08
CA MET A 15 -26.47 -4.32 -1.13
C MET A 15 -26.69 -5.69 -1.79
N ALA A 16 -25.81 -6.65 -1.57
CA ALA A 16 -25.98 -8.02 -2.04
C ALA A 16 -27.10 -8.79 -1.30
N GLY A 17 -27.75 -8.16 -0.31
CA GLY A 17 -28.85 -8.76 0.43
C GLY A 17 -28.46 -9.87 1.40
N VAL A 18 -27.19 -9.91 1.78
CA VAL A 18 -26.68 -10.84 2.79
C VAL A 18 -27.08 -10.31 4.16
N ASP A 19 -27.89 -11.06 4.87
CA ASP A 19 -28.34 -10.71 6.23
C ASP A 19 -27.24 -11.03 7.26
N LEU A 20 -26.17 -10.21 7.24
CA LEU A 20 -25.07 -10.29 8.20
C LEU A 20 -24.95 -8.98 9.00
N PRO A 21 -24.70 -9.07 10.31
CA PRO A 21 -24.34 -7.90 11.10
C PRO A 21 -23.11 -7.20 10.50
N VAL A 22 -23.09 -5.86 10.50
CA VAL A 22 -21.97 -5.08 9.96
C VAL A 22 -20.63 -5.49 10.59
N ARG A 23 -20.61 -5.81 11.87
CA ARG A 23 -19.44 -6.32 12.56
C ARG A 23 -18.90 -7.61 11.92
N ALA A 24 -19.77 -8.56 11.60
CA ALA A 24 -19.36 -9.80 10.95
C ALA A 24 -18.77 -9.55 9.55
N ILE A 25 -19.34 -8.59 8.81
CA ILE A 25 -18.78 -8.16 7.51
C ILE A 25 -17.36 -7.63 7.69
N ARG A 26 -17.14 -6.76 8.70
CA ARG A 26 -15.83 -6.19 9.00
C ARG A 26 -14.82 -7.25 9.44
N GLU A 27 -15.23 -8.19 10.25
CA GLU A 27 -14.39 -9.33 10.66
C GLU A 27 -13.94 -10.15 9.44
N GLN A 28 -14.85 -10.42 8.51
CA GLN A 28 -14.53 -11.13 7.26
C GLN A 28 -13.54 -10.34 6.40
N ILE A 29 -13.77 -9.03 6.23
CA ILE A 29 -12.87 -8.17 5.46
C ILE A 29 -11.48 -8.13 6.11
N ALA A 30 -11.41 -7.91 7.42
CA ALA A 30 -10.16 -7.81 8.15
C ALA A 30 -9.36 -9.13 8.19
N SER A 31 -10.05 -10.28 8.11
CA SER A 31 -9.40 -11.59 8.06
C SER A 31 -8.92 -11.96 6.65
N ALA A 32 -9.57 -11.44 5.62
CA ALA A 32 -9.29 -11.78 4.23
C ALA A 32 -8.25 -10.87 3.57
N ALA A 33 -8.10 -9.63 4.04
CA ALA A 33 -7.20 -8.63 3.47
C ALA A 33 -6.01 -8.39 4.39
N ASP A 34 -4.80 -8.64 3.90
CA ASP A 34 -3.55 -8.31 4.61
C ASP A 34 -3.06 -6.91 4.26
N LEU A 35 -3.24 -6.50 3.00
CA LEU A 35 -2.63 -5.30 2.45
C LEU A 35 -3.56 -4.58 1.47
N ILE A 36 -3.60 -3.25 1.56
CA ILE A 36 -4.32 -2.40 0.62
C ILE A 36 -3.30 -1.54 -0.12
N ILE A 37 -3.24 -1.71 -1.44
CA ILE A 37 -2.41 -0.89 -2.32
C ILE A 37 -3.32 0.12 -3.01
N HIS A 38 -3.17 1.39 -2.66
CA HIS A 38 -3.96 2.46 -3.22
C HIS A 38 -3.24 3.12 -4.39
N GLN A 39 -3.84 3.04 -5.57
CA GLN A 39 -3.40 3.71 -6.77
C GLN A 39 -4.28 4.92 -7.07
N SER A 40 -3.68 6.05 -7.43
CA SER A 40 -4.41 7.26 -7.82
C SER A 40 -3.88 7.79 -9.15
N ARG A 41 -4.78 8.47 -9.88
CA ARG A 41 -4.39 9.27 -11.05
C ARG A 41 -3.98 10.65 -10.56
N LEU A 42 -2.73 11.02 -10.84
CA LEU A 42 -2.19 12.31 -10.45
C LEU A 42 -2.59 13.42 -11.45
N LYS A 43 -2.28 14.68 -11.08
CA LYS A 43 -2.66 15.87 -11.89
C LYS A 43 -2.01 15.86 -13.29
N ASP A 44 -0.86 15.21 -13.45
CA ASP A 44 -0.18 15.03 -14.74
C ASP A 44 -0.78 13.91 -15.60
N GLY A 45 -1.87 13.28 -15.15
CA GLY A 45 -2.54 12.18 -15.81
C GLY A 45 -1.90 10.81 -15.59
N THR A 46 -0.74 10.73 -14.96
CA THR A 46 -0.07 9.46 -14.63
C THR A 46 -0.80 8.74 -13.49
N ARG A 47 -0.72 7.41 -13.49
CA ARG A 47 -1.20 6.58 -12.38
C ARG A 47 -0.02 6.16 -11.54
N LYS A 48 -0.07 6.48 -10.24
CA LYS A 48 0.97 6.06 -9.28
C LYS A 48 0.33 5.42 -8.06
N ILE A 49 1.04 4.48 -7.45
CA ILE A 49 0.70 4.01 -6.11
C ILE A 49 0.96 5.18 -5.17
N VAL A 50 -0.04 5.49 -4.34
CA VAL A 50 0.04 6.64 -3.42
C VAL A 50 0.09 6.21 -1.96
N SER A 51 -0.36 4.99 -1.64
CA SER A 51 -0.14 4.39 -0.31
C SER A 51 -0.12 2.87 -0.38
N ILE A 52 0.60 2.28 0.57
CA ILE A 52 0.59 0.87 0.91
C ILE A 52 0.26 0.78 2.39
N THR A 53 -0.88 0.15 2.69
CA THR A 53 -1.50 0.15 4.02
C THR A 53 -1.76 -1.28 4.46
N GLU A 54 -1.28 -1.66 5.63
CA GLU A 54 -1.54 -2.95 6.26
C GLU A 54 -2.91 -2.94 6.95
N VAL A 55 -3.64 -4.05 6.83
CA VAL A 55 -4.84 -4.31 7.61
C VAL A 55 -4.43 -5.09 8.85
N GLN A 56 -4.55 -4.48 10.03
CA GLN A 56 -4.05 -5.06 11.29
C GLN A 56 -5.11 -5.86 12.05
N GLY A 57 -6.32 -5.92 11.54
CA GLY A 57 -7.43 -6.62 12.18
C GLY A 57 -8.55 -5.69 12.62
N LEU A 58 -9.36 -6.15 13.58
CA LEU A 58 -10.50 -5.41 14.10
C LEU A 58 -10.27 -5.06 15.58
N GLU A 59 -10.47 -3.80 15.94
CA GLU A 59 -10.53 -3.34 17.32
C GLU A 59 -11.93 -2.77 17.59
N GLY A 60 -12.69 -3.44 18.49
CA GLY A 60 -14.11 -3.14 18.64
C GLY A 60 -14.86 -3.37 17.32
N ASP A 61 -15.42 -2.32 16.75
CA ASP A 61 -16.12 -2.34 15.47
C ASP A 61 -15.34 -1.64 14.34
N VAL A 62 -14.05 -1.35 14.55
CA VAL A 62 -13.24 -0.59 13.57
C VAL A 62 -12.12 -1.45 13.02
N ILE A 63 -12.01 -1.51 11.70
CA ILE A 63 -10.83 -2.11 11.04
C ILE A 63 -9.63 -1.18 11.23
N VAL A 64 -8.59 -1.71 11.87
CA VAL A 64 -7.33 -0.99 12.12
C VAL A 64 -6.46 -1.06 10.89
N LEU A 65 -6.02 0.10 10.43
CA LEU A 65 -5.16 0.29 9.27
C LEU A 65 -3.87 0.96 9.70
N GLN A 66 -2.74 0.45 9.20
CA GLN A 66 -1.41 1.03 9.39
C GLN A 66 -0.77 1.33 8.05
N ASP A 67 -0.54 2.60 7.75
CA ASP A 67 0.22 2.96 6.56
C ASP A 67 1.68 2.53 6.74
N ILE A 68 2.21 1.82 5.74
CA ILE A 68 3.60 1.39 5.67
C ILE A 68 4.39 2.37 4.83
N PHE A 69 3.86 2.70 3.64
CA PHE A 69 4.44 3.66 2.72
C PHE A 69 3.40 4.63 2.20
N THR A 70 3.80 5.88 2.06
CA THR A 70 2.96 6.95 1.47
C THR A 70 3.77 7.71 0.44
N PHE A 71 3.18 8.00 -0.72
CA PHE A 71 3.80 8.83 -1.73
C PHE A 71 3.71 10.31 -1.33
N VAL A 72 4.86 10.96 -1.23
CA VAL A 72 4.98 12.39 -0.95
C VAL A 72 5.32 13.11 -2.25
N GLN A 73 4.41 13.94 -2.72
CA GLN A 73 4.64 14.78 -3.89
C GLN A 73 5.52 15.98 -3.49
N THR A 74 6.65 16.15 -4.20
CA THR A 74 7.59 17.28 -3.95
C THR A 74 7.42 18.41 -4.93
N GLY A 75 6.85 18.16 -6.10
CA GLY A 75 6.67 19.18 -7.12
C GLY A 75 6.24 18.62 -8.46
N VAL A 76 6.50 19.42 -9.49
CA VAL A 76 6.25 19.07 -10.89
C VAL A 76 7.51 19.48 -11.68
N ASP A 77 7.98 18.61 -12.57
CA ASP A 77 9.14 18.90 -13.41
C ASP A 77 8.81 19.89 -14.55
N GLN A 78 9.83 20.25 -15.33
CA GLN A 78 9.69 21.16 -16.49
C GLN A 78 8.73 20.64 -17.58
N ASN A 79 8.47 19.33 -17.61
CA ASN A 79 7.56 18.67 -18.53
C ASN A 79 6.14 18.50 -17.95
N GLY A 80 5.86 19.10 -16.78
CA GLY A 80 4.57 18.99 -16.11
C GLY A 80 4.35 17.65 -15.38
N ARG A 81 5.38 16.79 -15.22
CA ARG A 81 5.27 15.49 -14.55
C ARG A 81 5.42 15.63 -13.05
N VAL A 82 4.56 14.96 -12.32
CA VAL A 82 4.60 14.92 -10.86
C VAL A 82 5.87 14.21 -10.38
N GLN A 83 6.64 14.91 -9.55
CA GLN A 83 7.82 14.41 -8.85
C GLN A 83 7.47 14.09 -7.40
N GLY A 84 8.14 13.09 -6.84
CA GLY A 84 7.93 12.70 -5.46
C GLY A 84 8.66 11.41 -5.11
N TYR A 85 8.53 11.00 -3.87
CA TYR A 85 9.16 9.80 -3.33
C TYR A 85 8.22 9.05 -2.40
N PHE A 86 8.51 7.77 -2.15
CA PHE A 86 7.83 7.01 -1.12
C PHE A 86 8.49 7.25 0.23
N LYS A 87 7.68 7.67 1.19
CA LYS A 87 8.08 7.83 2.59
C LYS A 87 7.58 6.64 3.39
N SER A 88 8.49 6.00 4.12
CA SER A 88 8.12 4.99 5.11
C SER A 88 7.50 5.65 6.35
N SER A 89 6.54 4.97 6.97
CA SER A 89 5.99 5.37 8.28
C SER A 89 6.93 5.06 9.44
N GLY A 90 7.97 4.25 9.23
CA GLY A 90 8.86 3.75 10.27
C GLY A 90 8.34 2.53 11.02
N VAL A 91 7.15 2.04 10.66
CA VAL A 91 6.56 0.86 11.28
C VAL A 91 6.88 -0.38 10.47
N LEU A 92 7.38 -1.42 11.13
CA LEU A 92 7.56 -2.73 10.52
C LEU A 92 6.19 -3.42 10.37
N PRO A 93 5.84 -3.91 9.18
CA PRO A 93 4.62 -4.66 8.97
C PRO A 93 4.60 -5.95 9.78
N ARG A 94 3.43 -6.35 10.27
CA ARG A 94 3.24 -7.61 11.00
C ARG A 94 3.47 -8.85 10.14
N PHE A 95 3.29 -8.73 8.82
CA PHE A 95 3.50 -9.83 7.89
C PHE A 95 4.98 -10.13 7.57
N MET A 96 5.95 -9.43 8.19
CA MET A 96 7.38 -9.68 7.96
C MET A 96 7.78 -11.12 8.27
N ASP A 97 7.22 -11.72 9.33
CA ASP A 97 7.47 -13.12 9.71
C ASP A 97 7.09 -14.09 8.59
N ARG A 98 6.04 -13.77 7.82
CA ARG A 98 5.59 -14.57 6.67
C ARG A 98 6.61 -14.51 5.53
N PHE A 99 7.22 -13.35 5.27
CA PHE A 99 8.27 -13.24 4.26
C PHE A 99 9.49 -14.09 4.63
N GLU A 100 9.91 -14.06 5.90
CA GLU A 100 11.00 -14.90 6.37
C GLU A 100 10.69 -16.38 6.22
N ALA A 101 9.47 -16.81 6.54
CA ALA A 101 9.02 -18.19 6.38
C ALA A 101 9.08 -18.65 4.91
N TYR A 102 8.86 -17.75 3.95
CA TYR A 102 9.00 -18.02 2.51
C TYR A 102 10.42 -17.80 1.97
N GLY A 103 11.39 -17.49 2.83
CA GLY A 103 12.79 -17.25 2.44
C GLY A 103 12.99 -15.90 1.73
N ILE A 104 12.03 -14.99 1.80
CA ILE A 104 12.11 -13.64 1.21
C ILE A 104 12.77 -12.72 2.23
N LYS A 105 13.99 -12.26 1.92
CA LYS A 105 14.70 -11.29 2.76
C LYS A 105 14.49 -9.88 2.21
N LEU A 106 13.78 -9.06 2.96
CA LEU A 106 13.65 -7.63 2.70
C LEU A 106 14.68 -6.86 3.54
N PRO A 107 15.41 -5.89 2.93
CA PRO A 107 16.28 -5.02 3.72
C PRO A 107 15.43 -4.14 4.63
N LEU A 108 15.64 -4.23 5.96
CA LEU A 108 14.87 -3.45 6.94
C LEU A 108 15.06 -1.94 6.78
N THR A 109 16.12 -1.53 6.10
CA THR A 109 16.39 -0.12 5.80
C THR A 109 15.28 0.56 5.01
N ILE A 110 14.51 -0.18 4.20
CA ILE A 110 13.38 0.38 3.43
C ILE A 110 12.25 0.91 4.34
N PHE A 111 12.16 0.40 5.57
CA PHE A 111 11.18 0.85 6.56
C PHE A 111 11.69 2.00 7.43
N ASN A 112 12.94 2.46 7.24
CA ASN A 112 13.44 3.63 7.94
C ASN A 112 12.76 4.90 7.40
N PRO A 113 12.16 5.77 8.26
CA PRO A 113 11.52 7.01 7.84
C PRO A 113 12.48 8.00 7.15
N ASP A 114 13.77 7.92 7.47
CA ASP A 114 14.81 8.75 6.87
C ASP A 114 15.32 8.22 5.53
N TYR A 115 14.90 6.99 5.16
CA TYR A 115 15.21 6.41 3.87
C TYR A 115 14.22 6.92 2.83
N SER A 116 14.66 7.84 2.00
CA SER A 116 13.91 8.31 0.83
C SER A 116 14.54 7.78 -0.44
N GLU A 117 13.92 6.81 -1.08
CA GLU A 117 14.22 6.50 -2.46
C GLU A 117 13.52 7.54 -3.34
N GLU A 118 14.28 8.51 -3.85
CA GLU A 118 13.79 9.38 -4.92
C GLU A 118 13.45 8.49 -6.12
N VAL A 119 12.17 8.37 -6.42
CA VAL A 119 11.72 7.79 -7.69
C VAL A 119 12.06 8.80 -8.78
N LYS A 120 13.34 8.87 -9.13
CA LYS A 120 13.77 9.54 -10.35
C LYS A 120 13.19 8.72 -11.49
N ASN A 121 12.36 9.33 -12.30
CA ASN A 121 11.98 8.79 -13.61
C ASN A 121 13.22 8.85 -14.52
N ASP A 122 14.28 8.16 -14.11
CA ASP A 122 15.49 8.03 -14.91
C ASP A 122 15.27 6.88 -15.89
N THR A 123 14.86 7.26 -17.10
CA THR A 123 14.77 6.34 -18.25
C THR A 123 16.17 5.92 -18.72
N SER A 124 17.25 6.42 -18.12
CA SER A 124 18.64 6.18 -18.54
C SER A 124 19.36 5.08 -17.75
N ASN A 125 18.80 4.61 -16.61
CA ASN A 125 19.44 3.57 -15.80
C ASN A 125 18.56 2.33 -15.59
N PRO A 126 18.80 1.22 -16.31
CA PRO A 126 17.99 0.00 -16.18
C PRO A 126 18.15 -0.73 -14.83
N SER A 127 19.07 -0.32 -13.95
CA SER A 127 19.32 -0.99 -12.67
C SER A 127 18.41 -0.49 -11.54
N THR A 128 17.99 0.76 -11.53
CA THR A 128 17.12 1.35 -10.49
C THR A 128 15.65 0.90 -10.64
N GLY A 129 15.20 0.68 -11.88
CA GLY A 129 13.86 0.12 -12.15
C GLY A 129 13.68 -1.33 -11.72
N LYS A 130 14.77 -2.07 -11.50
CA LYS A 130 14.73 -3.49 -11.12
C LYS A 130 14.39 -3.72 -9.65
N LEU A 131 14.76 -2.81 -8.73
CA LEU A 131 14.40 -2.95 -7.31
C LEU A 131 12.91 -2.67 -7.08
N SER A 132 12.38 -1.62 -7.69
CA SER A 132 10.97 -1.27 -7.63
C SER A 132 10.09 -2.37 -8.24
N ARG A 133 10.44 -2.89 -9.43
CA ARG A 133 9.72 -4.00 -10.05
C ARG A 133 9.83 -5.31 -9.28
N ARG A 134 11.01 -5.66 -8.75
CA ARG A 134 11.18 -6.87 -7.94
C ARG A 134 10.39 -6.86 -6.64
N PHE A 135 10.24 -5.69 -6.01
CA PHE A 135 9.42 -5.55 -4.81
C PHE A 135 7.94 -5.84 -5.14
N PHE A 136 7.42 -5.24 -6.20
CA PHE A 136 6.02 -5.43 -6.60
C PHE A 136 5.75 -6.82 -7.18
N ASP A 137 6.67 -7.37 -7.97
CA ASP A 137 6.55 -8.73 -8.53
C ASP A 137 6.60 -9.80 -7.42
N GLY A 138 7.30 -9.55 -6.31
CA GLY A 138 7.32 -10.43 -5.14
C GLY A 138 6.04 -10.38 -4.32
N VAL A 139 5.43 -9.19 -4.18
CA VAL A 139 4.20 -8.98 -3.40
C VAL A 139 2.94 -9.44 -4.16
N LEU A 140 2.94 -9.32 -5.50
CA LEU A 140 1.79 -9.70 -6.34
C LEU A 140 1.75 -11.20 -6.70
N ARG A 141 2.75 -11.99 -6.33
CA ARG A 141 2.77 -13.46 -6.53
C ARG A 141 2.37 -14.27 -5.30
N LEU A 142 1.93 -13.59 -4.23
CA LEU A 142 1.32 -14.21 -3.05
C LEU A 142 -0.20 -14.15 -3.15
#